data_0c414c959f904ef325891449bd6afcdc
#
_entry.id   0c414c959f904ef325891449bd6afcdc
#
_cell.length_a   1.000
_cell.length_b   1.000
_cell.length_c   1.000
_cell.angle_alpha   90.00
_cell.angle_beta   90.00
_cell.angle_gamma   90.00
#
_symmetry.space_group_name_H-M   'P 1'
#
loop_
_entity.id
_entity.type
_entity.pdbx_description
1 polymer ?
#
loop_
_entity_poly.entity_id
_entity_poly.type
_entity_poly.pdbx_seq_one_letter_code
_entity_poly.pdbx_strand_id
1 'polypeptide(L)'
;RKESSAASDVYKRQTEDGAETDLDLGHYERFLNIQTSQNNNVTTGKIYQSVINRERNGDYLGKTVQVIPHITNEIKEHILKLGKGKDYDVVITEIGGTVGDIESLPFIESIRQLKWDLNKDVLFIHLTLIPYLSTSGELKTKPTQHSVKTLLEYGIQPDILVCRSEYHLDDSIRKKIALFCNVEKECVIESIDAKTIYEVPLLMLKEKLDTVVCEKLKIQIENKPSLTKWKKFLNNLY
;
A
#
# COMPACT_ATOMS: atom_id res chain seq x y z
N ARG A 1 11.92 27.03 -18.38
CA ARG A 1 10.67 26.85 -17.61
C ARG A 1 9.62 26.36 -18.59
N LYS A 2 9.20 25.09 -18.50
CA LYS A 2 7.96 24.64 -19.15
C LYS A 2 6.82 25.13 -18.27
N GLU A 3 5.93 25.92 -18.84
CA GLU A 3 4.68 26.28 -18.22
C GLU A 3 3.84 24.99 -18.06
N SER A 4 3.69 24.51 -16.82
CA SER A 4 2.67 23.53 -16.51
C SER A 4 1.32 24.23 -16.51
N SER A 5 0.28 23.66 -17.09
CA SER A 5 -1.04 24.25 -17.06
C SER A 5 -1.55 24.29 -15.61
N ALA A 6 -2.11 25.41 -15.18
CA ALA A 6 -2.59 25.65 -13.81
C ALA A 6 -3.55 24.55 -13.27
N ALA A 7 -4.18 23.78 -14.15
CA ALA A 7 -5.07 22.67 -13.78
C ALA A 7 -4.33 21.39 -13.35
N SER A 8 -3.05 21.22 -13.72
CA SER A 8 -2.25 20.04 -13.31
C SER A 8 -1.58 20.21 -11.96
N ASP A 9 -1.43 21.45 -11.47
CA ASP A 9 -0.68 21.74 -10.25
C ASP A 9 -1.47 21.47 -8.96
N VAL A 10 -2.80 21.35 -9.04
CA VAL A 10 -3.67 21.17 -7.87
C VAL A 10 -3.58 19.76 -7.28
N TYR A 11 -3.21 18.77 -8.08
CA TYR A 11 -3.18 17.34 -7.68
C TYR A 11 -1.79 16.70 -7.74
N LYS A 12 -0.74 17.51 -7.99
CA LYS A 12 0.62 17.00 -8.08
C LYS A 12 1.54 17.67 -7.09
N ARG A 13 2.47 16.89 -6.55
CA ARG A 13 3.58 17.37 -5.75
C ARG A 13 4.87 17.14 -6.50
N GLN A 14 5.82 18.07 -6.35
CA GLN A 14 7.18 17.91 -6.84
C GLN A 14 8.11 17.63 -5.66
N THR A 15 8.93 16.57 -5.77
CA THR A 15 10.01 16.27 -4.83
C THR A 15 11.19 17.22 -5.05
N GLU A 16 12.12 17.31 -4.10
CA GLU A 16 13.29 18.19 -4.24
C GLU A 16 14.17 17.82 -5.45
N ASP A 17 14.24 16.55 -5.82
CA ASP A 17 14.97 16.05 -6.99
C ASP A 17 14.15 16.11 -8.29
N GLY A 18 13.01 16.81 -8.28
CA GLY A 18 12.24 17.18 -9.47
C GLY A 18 11.24 16.13 -9.97
N ALA A 19 10.97 15.06 -9.21
CA ALA A 19 9.92 14.12 -9.59
C ALA A 19 8.53 14.71 -9.35
N GLU A 20 7.64 14.57 -10.33
CA GLU A 20 6.21 14.84 -10.15
C GLU A 20 5.56 13.59 -9.53
N THR A 21 4.84 13.78 -8.43
CA THR A 21 4.21 12.71 -7.66
C THR A 21 2.81 13.10 -7.22
N ASP A 22 2.05 12.13 -6.74
CA ASP A 22 0.77 12.38 -6.10
C ASP A 22 0.94 13.06 -4.73
N LEU A 23 -0.12 13.67 -4.21
CA LEU A 23 -0.11 14.41 -2.95
C LEU A 23 0.22 13.51 -1.74
N ASP A 24 -0.01 12.21 -1.85
CA ASP A 24 0.19 11.23 -0.78
C ASP A 24 1.63 11.17 -0.30
N LEU A 25 2.62 11.31 -1.21
CA LEU A 25 4.02 11.39 -0.79
C LEU A 25 4.26 12.54 0.19
N GLY A 26 3.57 13.68 0.02
CA GLY A 26 3.66 14.78 0.95
C GLY A 26 3.10 14.46 2.34
N HIS A 27 2.12 13.58 2.42
CA HIS A 27 1.65 13.07 3.71
C HIS A 27 2.71 12.17 4.35
N TYR A 28 3.29 11.23 3.61
CA TYR A 28 4.33 10.33 4.11
C TYR A 28 5.56 11.11 4.62
N GLU A 29 6.01 12.13 3.90
CA GLU A 29 7.09 13.00 4.36
C GLU A 29 6.79 13.66 5.70
N ARG A 30 5.57 14.16 5.89
CA ARG A 30 5.15 14.78 7.16
C ARG A 30 5.05 13.77 8.30
N PHE A 31 4.51 12.57 8.05
CA PHE A 31 4.38 11.54 9.08
C PHE A 31 5.74 10.98 9.51
N LEU A 32 6.65 10.78 8.57
CA LEU A 32 7.93 10.14 8.81
C LEU A 32 9.05 11.15 9.06
N ASN A 33 8.81 12.44 8.80
CA ASN A 33 9.82 13.51 8.84
C ASN A 33 11.05 13.20 7.98
N ILE A 34 10.81 12.71 6.77
CA ILE A 34 11.82 12.37 5.76
C ILE A 34 11.54 13.12 4.47
N GLN A 35 12.54 13.22 3.62
CA GLN A 35 12.38 13.66 2.24
C GLN A 35 12.25 12.45 1.32
N THR A 36 11.30 12.51 0.39
CA THR A 36 11.15 11.51 -0.66
C THR A 36 11.87 11.94 -1.93
N SER A 37 12.17 10.98 -2.78
CA SER A 37 12.92 11.15 -4.04
C SER A 37 12.18 10.47 -5.19
N GLN A 38 12.75 10.59 -6.40
CA GLN A 38 12.28 9.87 -7.59
C GLN A 38 12.19 8.35 -7.41
N ASN A 39 12.91 7.78 -6.44
CA ASN A 39 12.88 6.35 -6.14
C ASN A 39 11.62 5.92 -5.36
N ASN A 40 10.94 6.87 -4.73
CA ASN A 40 9.75 6.60 -3.90
C ASN A 40 8.45 6.57 -4.71
N ASN A 41 8.49 6.92 -5.99
CA ASN A 41 7.33 6.86 -6.86
C ASN A 41 7.70 6.37 -8.26
N VAL A 42 6.98 5.34 -8.72
CA VAL A 42 7.15 4.83 -10.07
C VAL A 42 5.78 4.70 -10.74
N THR A 43 5.65 5.26 -11.92
CA THR A 43 4.42 5.18 -12.72
C THR A 43 4.53 4.09 -13.78
N THR A 44 3.40 3.58 -14.23
CA THR A 44 3.31 2.65 -15.37
C THR A 44 4.09 3.16 -16.57
N GLY A 45 3.98 4.45 -16.89
CA GLY A 45 4.70 5.05 -18.02
C GLY A 45 6.22 4.97 -17.86
N LYS A 46 6.77 5.20 -16.66
CA LYS A 46 8.21 5.06 -16.39
C LYS A 46 8.69 3.61 -16.58
N ILE A 47 7.92 2.64 -16.09
CA ILE A 47 8.24 1.21 -16.24
C ILE A 47 8.29 0.82 -17.72
N TYR A 48 7.23 1.12 -18.47
CA TYR A 48 7.18 0.74 -19.89
C TYR A 48 8.24 1.48 -20.72
N GLN A 49 8.48 2.76 -20.44
CA GLN A 49 9.54 3.51 -21.14
C GLN A 49 10.94 2.93 -20.87
N SER A 50 11.21 2.51 -19.65
CA SER A 50 12.48 1.85 -19.30
C SER A 50 12.68 0.58 -20.10
N VAL A 51 11.67 -0.29 -20.14
CA VAL A 51 11.74 -1.56 -20.88
C VAL A 51 11.87 -1.33 -22.39
N ILE A 52 11.12 -0.36 -22.97
CA ILE A 52 11.23 0.00 -24.39
C ILE A 52 12.63 0.51 -24.73
N ASN A 53 13.21 1.36 -23.88
CA ASN A 53 14.55 1.87 -24.09
C ASN A 53 15.59 0.74 -24.04
N ARG A 54 15.50 -0.18 -23.09
CA ARG A 54 16.36 -1.36 -22.97
C ARG A 54 16.24 -2.28 -24.21
N GLU A 55 15.02 -2.48 -24.70
CA GLU A 55 14.78 -3.25 -25.94
C GLU A 55 15.49 -2.61 -27.13
N ARG A 56 15.32 -1.29 -27.33
CA ARG A 56 15.96 -0.55 -28.42
C ARG A 56 17.47 -0.51 -28.34
N ASN A 57 18.02 -0.52 -27.11
CA ASN A 57 19.47 -0.60 -26.89
C ASN A 57 20.03 -2.01 -27.09
N GLY A 58 19.18 -3.03 -27.31
CA GLY A 58 19.59 -4.41 -27.50
C GLY A 58 19.89 -5.18 -26.22
N ASP A 59 19.51 -4.67 -25.05
CA ASP A 59 19.79 -5.28 -23.75
C ASP A 59 19.18 -6.69 -23.61
N TYR A 60 18.14 -6.98 -24.37
CA TYR A 60 17.46 -8.28 -24.36
C TYR A 60 17.99 -9.26 -25.43
N LEU A 61 19.07 -8.91 -26.13
CA LEU A 61 19.75 -9.80 -27.08
C LEU A 61 18.83 -10.42 -28.15
N GLY A 62 17.87 -9.65 -28.64
CA GLY A 62 16.91 -10.09 -29.69
C GLY A 62 15.78 -10.99 -29.19
N LYS A 63 15.64 -11.18 -27.86
CA LYS A 63 14.49 -11.89 -27.29
C LYS A 63 13.22 -11.07 -27.43
N THR A 64 12.09 -11.73 -27.62
CA THR A 64 10.77 -11.08 -27.60
C THR A 64 10.50 -10.50 -26.20
N VAL A 65 10.28 -9.19 -26.13
CA VAL A 65 9.91 -8.52 -24.89
C VAL A 65 8.46 -8.77 -24.56
N GLN A 66 8.16 -9.14 -23.33
CA GLN A 66 6.82 -9.51 -22.83
C GLN A 66 6.57 -8.86 -21.48
N VAL A 67 5.30 -8.80 -21.06
CA VAL A 67 4.95 -8.31 -19.72
C VAL A 67 5.65 -9.17 -18.67
N ILE A 68 5.57 -10.49 -18.80
CA ILE A 68 6.32 -11.44 -17.99
C ILE A 68 7.43 -12.04 -18.88
N PRO A 69 8.71 -11.92 -18.51
CA PRO A 69 9.23 -11.39 -17.26
C PRO A 69 9.70 -9.92 -17.30
N HIS A 70 9.70 -9.24 -18.45
CA HIS A 70 10.45 -8.00 -18.62
C HIS A 70 9.85 -6.82 -17.83
N ILE A 71 8.53 -6.58 -17.96
CA ILE A 71 7.82 -5.53 -17.20
C ILE A 71 7.77 -5.90 -15.71
N THR A 72 7.47 -7.15 -15.38
CA THR A 72 7.40 -7.58 -13.97
C THR A 72 8.75 -7.50 -13.28
N ASN A 73 9.85 -7.82 -13.94
CA ASN A 73 11.19 -7.66 -13.37
C ASN A 73 11.54 -6.20 -13.16
N GLU A 74 11.23 -5.31 -14.08
CA GLU A 74 11.44 -3.87 -13.95
C GLU A 74 10.69 -3.32 -12.73
N ILE A 75 9.43 -3.72 -12.55
CA ILE A 75 8.62 -3.34 -11.36
C ILE A 75 9.28 -3.86 -10.08
N LYS A 76 9.67 -5.14 -10.03
CA LYS A 76 10.34 -5.74 -8.87
C LYS A 76 11.66 -5.02 -8.54
N GLU A 77 12.45 -4.66 -9.55
CA GLU A 77 13.68 -3.91 -9.37
C GLU A 77 13.42 -2.55 -8.71
N HIS A 78 12.36 -1.84 -9.13
CA HIS A 78 11.97 -0.57 -8.51
C HIS A 78 11.51 -0.74 -7.06
N ILE A 79 10.69 -1.74 -6.74
CA ILE A 79 10.24 -2.03 -5.37
C ILE A 79 11.44 -2.30 -4.46
N LEU A 80 12.39 -3.10 -4.93
CA LEU A 80 13.57 -3.50 -4.13
C LEU A 80 14.62 -2.40 -4.01
N LYS A 81 14.54 -1.35 -4.81
CA LYS A 81 15.59 -0.33 -4.90
C LYS A 81 15.84 0.38 -3.57
N LEU A 82 14.78 0.70 -2.83
CA LEU A 82 14.88 1.36 -1.53
C LEU A 82 15.48 0.47 -0.44
N GLY A 83 15.29 -0.84 -0.54
CA GLY A 83 15.82 -1.80 0.45
C GLY A 83 17.28 -2.23 0.22
N LYS A 84 17.89 -1.91 -0.94
CA LYS A 84 19.25 -2.38 -1.27
C LYS A 84 20.34 -1.80 -0.40
N GLY A 85 20.16 -0.60 0.16
CA GLY A 85 21.15 0.11 0.97
C GLY A 85 21.26 -0.36 2.43
N LYS A 86 20.33 -1.19 2.92
CA LYS A 86 20.20 -1.57 4.34
C LYS A 86 19.96 -0.38 5.29
N ASP A 87 19.48 0.74 4.76
CA ASP A 87 19.18 1.93 5.56
C ASP A 87 17.81 1.85 6.24
N TYR A 88 17.00 0.84 5.86
CA TYR A 88 15.64 0.64 6.34
C TYR A 88 15.39 -0.81 6.74
N ASP A 89 14.76 -1.02 7.89
CA ASP A 89 14.33 -2.33 8.36
C ASP A 89 13.05 -2.80 7.64
N VAL A 90 12.21 -1.86 7.24
CA VAL A 90 10.93 -2.11 6.58
C VAL A 90 10.73 -1.14 5.42
N VAL A 91 10.33 -1.64 4.28
CA VAL A 91 9.89 -0.87 3.12
C VAL A 91 8.41 -1.13 2.88
N ILE A 92 7.61 -0.07 2.90
CA ILE A 92 6.17 -0.14 2.60
C ILE A 92 5.98 0.30 1.15
N THR A 93 5.44 -0.59 0.33
CA THR A 93 5.12 -0.31 -1.07
C THR A 93 3.61 -0.29 -1.24
N GLU A 94 3.08 0.82 -1.71
CA GLU A 94 1.69 0.94 -2.10
C GLU A 94 1.54 0.58 -3.58
N ILE A 95 0.57 -0.28 -3.88
CA ILE A 95 0.14 -0.57 -5.25
C ILE A 95 -1.16 0.20 -5.47
N GLY A 96 -1.09 1.23 -6.31
CA GLY A 96 -2.23 2.06 -6.64
C GLY A 96 -3.25 1.35 -7.52
N GLY A 97 -4.49 1.84 -7.49
CA GLY A 97 -5.62 1.30 -8.24
C GLY A 97 -6.42 0.26 -7.48
N THR A 98 -7.58 -0.07 -8.03
CA THR A 98 -8.49 -1.07 -7.47
C THR A 98 -8.06 -2.47 -7.90
N VAL A 99 -8.11 -3.44 -6.99
CA VAL A 99 -7.90 -4.85 -7.34
C VAL A 99 -8.96 -5.29 -8.33
N GLY A 100 -8.52 -5.76 -9.50
CA GLY A 100 -9.38 -6.12 -10.62
C GLY A 100 -9.27 -5.18 -11.82
N ASP A 101 -8.71 -4.00 -11.63
CA ASP A 101 -8.48 -3.06 -12.73
C ASP A 101 -7.31 -3.54 -13.60
N ILE A 102 -7.45 -3.38 -14.91
CA ILE A 102 -6.49 -3.88 -15.90
C ILE A 102 -5.11 -3.23 -15.75
N GLU A 103 -5.06 -1.96 -15.36
CA GLU A 103 -3.82 -1.20 -15.18
C GLU A 103 -2.98 -1.69 -14.00
N SER A 104 -3.59 -2.30 -12.98
CA SER A 104 -2.89 -2.81 -11.81
C SER A 104 -2.32 -4.23 -12.01
N LEU A 105 -2.76 -4.97 -13.04
CA LEU A 105 -2.39 -6.37 -13.24
C LEU A 105 -0.88 -6.62 -13.30
N PRO A 106 -0.05 -5.86 -14.04
CA PRO A 106 1.40 -6.10 -14.05
C PRO A 106 2.04 -5.89 -12.68
N PHE A 107 1.53 -4.96 -11.87
CA PHE A 107 2.01 -4.71 -10.50
C PHE A 107 1.60 -5.84 -9.56
N ILE A 108 0.35 -6.28 -9.62
CA ILE A 108 -0.16 -7.42 -8.83
C ILE A 108 0.63 -8.69 -9.15
N GLU A 109 0.88 -8.96 -10.44
CA GLU A 109 1.71 -10.11 -10.84
C GLU A 109 3.15 -9.96 -10.31
N SER A 110 3.72 -8.77 -10.34
CA SER A 110 5.07 -8.51 -9.85
C SER A 110 5.20 -8.76 -8.35
N ILE A 111 4.25 -8.29 -7.54
CA ILE A 111 4.29 -8.52 -6.08
C ILE A 111 3.98 -9.97 -5.73
N ARG A 112 3.15 -10.66 -6.52
CA ARG A 112 2.94 -12.12 -6.38
C ARG A 112 4.27 -12.87 -6.56
N GLN A 113 5.02 -12.54 -7.64
CA GLN A 113 6.34 -13.10 -7.87
C GLN A 113 7.32 -12.72 -6.76
N LEU A 114 7.29 -11.47 -6.29
CA LEU A 114 8.16 -10.98 -5.23
C LEU A 114 7.94 -11.75 -3.91
N LYS A 115 6.69 -12.09 -3.59
CA LYS A 115 6.37 -12.95 -2.42
C LYS A 115 7.04 -14.32 -2.55
N TRP A 116 7.08 -14.90 -3.75
CA TRP A 116 7.77 -16.15 -4.00
C TRP A 116 9.29 -16.00 -3.86
N ASP A 117 9.84 -14.93 -4.42
CA ASP A 117 11.28 -14.69 -4.41
C ASP A 117 11.83 -14.41 -2.99
N LEU A 118 11.08 -13.67 -2.17
CA LEU A 118 11.47 -13.22 -0.82
C LEU A 118 10.81 -14.04 0.31
N ASN A 119 9.82 -14.86 -0.01
CA ASN A 119 9.13 -15.76 0.90
C ASN A 119 8.56 -15.03 2.14
N LYS A 120 9.12 -15.31 3.34
CA LYS A 120 8.66 -14.80 4.64
C LYS A 120 8.91 -13.30 4.87
N ASP A 121 9.74 -12.68 4.04
CA ASP A 121 10.11 -11.27 4.19
C ASP A 121 9.15 -10.31 3.46
N VAL A 122 8.02 -10.82 2.96
CA VAL A 122 6.95 -10.04 2.32
C VAL A 122 5.62 -10.33 3.00
N LEU A 123 4.89 -9.24 3.30
CA LEU A 123 3.56 -9.27 3.90
C LEU A 123 2.59 -8.49 3.02
N PHE A 124 1.41 -9.04 2.78
CA PHE A 124 0.36 -8.37 2.03
C PHE A 124 -0.71 -7.80 2.95
N ILE A 125 -0.85 -6.48 2.90
CA ILE A 125 -1.95 -5.75 3.55
C ILE A 125 -2.93 -5.34 2.47
N HIS A 126 -4.19 -5.77 2.57
CA HIS A 126 -5.23 -5.39 1.63
C HIS A 126 -6.19 -4.40 2.27
N LEU A 127 -6.28 -3.22 1.67
CA LEU A 127 -7.21 -2.17 2.08
C LEU A 127 -8.56 -2.40 1.42
N THR A 128 -9.63 -2.45 2.21
CA THR A 128 -10.99 -2.69 1.73
C THR A 128 -11.97 -1.70 2.31
N LEU A 129 -13.16 -1.62 1.71
CA LEU A 129 -14.28 -0.81 2.18
C LEU A 129 -15.40 -1.70 2.71
N ILE A 130 -15.92 -1.34 3.89
CA ILE A 130 -17.13 -1.92 4.48
C ILE A 130 -18.19 -0.84 4.52
N PRO A 131 -19.04 -0.73 3.50
CA PRO A 131 -20.05 0.30 3.44
C PRO A 131 -21.18 0.04 4.45
N TYR A 132 -21.70 1.13 4.99
CA TYR A 132 -22.95 1.12 5.76
C TYR A 132 -24.13 1.42 4.87
N LEU A 133 -25.17 0.59 4.93
CA LEU A 133 -26.41 0.83 4.23
C LEU A 133 -27.45 1.42 5.19
N SER A 134 -27.70 2.71 5.09
CA SER A 134 -28.65 3.43 5.94
C SER A 134 -30.06 2.87 5.87
N THR A 135 -30.46 2.35 4.70
CA THR A 135 -31.78 1.74 4.48
C THR A 135 -32.02 0.45 5.28
N SER A 136 -30.98 -0.33 5.53
CA SER A 136 -31.04 -1.58 6.31
C SER A 136 -30.39 -1.46 7.70
N GLY A 137 -29.74 -0.33 7.98
CA GLY A 137 -29.08 -0.09 9.27
C GLY A 137 -27.89 -1.02 9.56
N GLU A 138 -27.19 -1.50 8.54
CA GLU A 138 -26.14 -2.51 8.72
C GLU A 138 -24.90 -2.27 7.85
N LEU A 139 -23.75 -2.75 8.35
CA LEU A 139 -22.51 -2.84 7.62
C LEU A 139 -22.50 -4.04 6.67
N LYS A 140 -22.05 -3.84 5.43
CA LYS A 140 -22.00 -4.88 4.40
C LYS A 140 -20.59 -5.38 4.17
N THR A 141 -20.36 -6.65 4.48
CA THR A 141 -19.04 -7.31 4.31
C THR A 141 -18.81 -7.89 2.91
N LYS A 142 -19.83 -7.96 2.06
CA LYS A 142 -19.74 -8.56 0.73
C LYS A 142 -18.74 -7.86 -0.19
N PRO A 143 -18.64 -6.51 -0.25
CA PRO A 143 -17.63 -5.86 -1.09
C PRO A 143 -16.20 -6.27 -0.71
N THR A 144 -15.89 -6.31 0.59
CA THR A 144 -14.59 -6.82 1.09
C THR A 144 -14.34 -8.26 0.68
N GLN A 145 -15.34 -9.16 0.86
CA GLN A 145 -15.21 -10.57 0.47
C GLN A 145 -14.94 -10.73 -1.03
N HIS A 146 -15.61 -9.94 -1.89
CA HIS A 146 -15.40 -9.97 -3.33
C HIS A 146 -14.01 -9.43 -3.72
N SER A 147 -13.58 -8.33 -3.12
CA SER A 147 -12.26 -7.76 -3.36
C SER A 147 -11.13 -8.74 -3.00
N VAL A 148 -11.25 -9.40 -1.83
CA VAL A 148 -10.29 -10.44 -1.43
C VAL A 148 -10.34 -11.64 -2.36
N LYS A 149 -11.54 -12.07 -2.80
CA LYS A 149 -11.69 -13.16 -3.75
C LYS A 149 -10.97 -12.86 -5.07
N THR A 150 -11.14 -11.66 -5.60
CA THR A 150 -10.44 -11.22 -6.82
C THR A 150 -8.92 -11.24 -6.63
N LEU A 151 -8.43 -10.80 -5.46
CA LEU A 151 -6.99 -10.86 -5.16
C LEU A 151 -6.47 -12.31 -5.10
N LEU A 152 -7.27 -13.23 -4.53
CA LEU A 152 -6.97 -14.67 -4.52
C LEU A 152 -6.93 -15.28 -5.94
N GLU A 153 -7.79 -14.83 -6.85
CA GLU A 153 -7.77 -15.27 -8.26
C GLU A 153 -6.45 -14.89 -8.96
N TYR A 154 -5.78 -13.83 -8.50
CA TYR A 154 -4.42 -13.47 -8.94
C TYR A 154 -3.31 -14.21 -8.17
N GLY A 155 -3.65 -15.13 -7.27
CA GLY A 155 -2.70 -15.92 -6.50
C GLY A 155 -2.10 -15.22 -5.30
N ILE A 156 -2.76 -14.17 -4.79
CA ILE A 156 -2.32 -13.45 -3.59
C ILE A 156 -3.32 -13.67 -2.46
N GLN A 157 -2.88 -14.31 -1.38
CA GLN A 157 -3.59 -14.34 -0.10
C GLN A 157 -3.14 -13.14 0.73
N PRO A 158 -4.03 -12.21 1.11
CA PRO A 158 -3.67 -11.15 2.04
C PRO A 158 -3.35 -11.72 3.42
N ASP A 159 -2.34 -11.17 4.08
CA ASP A 159 -1.97 -11.53 5.45
C ASP A 159 -2.77 -10.70 6.47
N ILE A 160 -3.10 -9.46 6.12
CA ILE A 160 -3.84 -8.50 6.95
C ILE A 160 -4.88 -7.79 6.07
N LEU A 161 -6.05 -7.56 6.64
CA LEU A 161 -7.09 -6.73 6.04
C LEU A 161 -7.23 -5.43 6.85
N VAL A 162 -7.11 -4.27 6.19
CA VAL A 162 -7.46 -2.98 6.76
C VAL A 162 -8.82 -2.60 6.21
N CYS A 163 -9.83 -2.61 7.06
CA CYS A 163 -11.22 -2.44 6.70
C CYS A 163 -11.69 -1.02 7.00
N ARG A 164 -11.74 -0.16 5.99
CA ARG A 164 -12.30 1.19 6.13
C ARG A 164 -13.81 1.12 6.31
N SER A 165 -14.34 1.81 7.32
CA SER A 165 -15.78 1.92 7.55
C SER A 165 -16.14 3.21 8.30
N GLU A 166 -17.39 3.65 8.15
CA GLU A 166 -17.94 4.80 8.90
C GLU A 166 -18.27 4.43 10.36
N TYR A 167 -18.56 3.15 10.64
CA TYR A 167 -18.98 2.64 11.94
C TYR A 167 -18.07 1.55 12.43
N HIS A 168 -18.02 1.36 13.75
CA HIS A 168 -17.21 0.32 14.37
C HIS A 168 -17.63 -1.09 13.96
N LEU A 169 -16.64 -1.93 13.70
CA LEU A 169 -16.81 -3.35 13.41
C LEU A 169 -16.97 -4.12 14.72
N ASP A 170 -18.12 -4.66 14.97
CA ASP A 170 -18.33 -5.56 16.09
C ASP A 170 -17.57 -6.90 15.91
N ASP A 171 -17.49 -7.68 16.97
CA ASP A 171 -16.77 -8.96 16.99
C ASP A 171 -17.37 -9.96 15.98
N SER A 172 -18.67 -9.92 15.74
CA SER A 172 -19.36 -10.83 14.81
C SER A 172 -18.98 -10.50 13.35
N ILE A 173 -18.90 -9.24 13.01
CA ILE A 173 -18.46 -8.76 11.69
C ILE A 173 -17.00 -9.11 11.45
N ARG A 174 -16.10 -8.89 12.43
CA ARG A 174 -14.68 -9.26 12.34
C ARG A 174 -14.52 -10.76 12.12
N LYS A 175 -15.22 -11.61 12.89
CA LYS A 175 -15.21 -13.06 12.72
C LYS A 175 -15.70 -13.49 11.34
N LYS A 176 -16.77 -12.86 10.86
CA LYS A 176 -17.32 -13.13 9.53
C LYS A 176 -16.32 -12.77 8.42
N ILE A 177 -15.68 -11.61 8.48
CA ILE A 177 -14.65 -11.20 7.52
C ILE A 177 -13.48 -12.18 7.58
N ALA A 178 -12.96 -12.49 8.76
CA ALA A 178 -11.85 -13.42 8.98
C ALA A 178 -12.11 -14.77 8.33
N LEU A 179 -13.30 -15.33 8.57
CA LEU A 179 -13.72 -16.63 8.00
C LEU A 179 -13.78 -16.61 6.47
N PHE A 180 -14.45 -15.59 5.88
CA PHE A 180 -14.66 -15.53 4.43
C PHE A 180 -13.41 -15.10 3.64
N CYS A 181 -12.49 -14.40 4.28
CA CYS A 181 -11.26 -13.92 3.66
C CYS A 181 -10.01 -14.75 4.02
N ASN A 182 -10.19 -15.82 4.81
CA ASN A 182 -9.14 -16.73 5.22
C ASN A 182 -7.96 -16.00 5.89
N VAL A 183 -8.27 -15.12 6.85
CA VAL A 183 -7.30 -14.45 7.71
C VAL A 183 -7.66 -14.68 9.18
N GLU A 184 -6.70 -14.52 10.08
CA GLU A 184 -6.96 -14.53 11.51
C GLU A 184 -7.80 -13.31 11.92
N LYS A 185 -8.63 -13.45 12.96
CA LYS A 185 -9.49 -12.34 13.41
C LYS A 185 -8.68 -11.10 13.81
N GLU A 186 -7.53 -11.31 14.41
CA GLU A 186 -6.59 -10.28 14.83
C GLU A 186 -5.96 -9.54 13.65
N CYS A 187 -6.01 -10.13 12.45
CA CYS A 187 -5.56 -9.53 11.20
C CYS A 187 -6.67 -8.73 10.48
N VAL A 188 -7.87 -8.64 11.04
CA VAL A 188 -8.94 -7.77 10.56
C VAL A 188 -8.88 -6.46 11.34
N ILE A 189 -8.19 -5.49 10.77
CA ILE A 189 -7.93 -4.17 11.35
C ILE A 189 -9.03 -3.19 10.92
N GLU A 190 -9.64 -2.54 11.87
CA GLU A 190 -10.61 -1.48 11.60
C GLU A 190 -9.90 -0.17 11.27
N SER A 191 -10.36 0.50 10.21
CA SER A 191 -9.97 1.87 9.87
C SER A 191 -11.23 2.73 9.81
N ILE A 192 -11.66 3.22 10.98
CA ILE A 192 -12.83 4.09 11.07
C ILE A 192 -12.51 5.49 10.52
N ASP A 193 -13.50 6.16 9.97
CA ASP A 193 -13.34 7.53 9.48
C ASP A 193 -12.89 8.45 10.62
N ALA A 194 -11.78 9.14 10.39
CA ALA A 194 -11.16 10.05 11.33
C ALA A 194 -11.51 11.50 11.02
N LYS A 195 -11.51 12.39 12.02
CA LYS A 195 -11.73 13.83 11.80
C LYS A 195 -10.60 14.46 11.00
N THR A 196 -9.40 13.95 11.14
CA THR A 196 -8.21 14.34 10.39
C THR A 196 -7.32 13.14 10.12
N ILE A 197 -6.59 13.17 9.00
CA ILE A 197 -5.61 12.12 8.66
C ILE A 197 -4.55 11.93 9.75
N TYR A 198 -4.28 12.96 10.56
CA TYR A 198 -3.31 12.89 11.63
C TYR A 198 -3.75 12.05 12.83
N GLU A 199 -5.04 11.67 12.93
CA GLU A 199 -5.54 10.72 13.93
C GLU A 199 -5.28 9.25 13.52
N VAL A 200 -5.15 8.98 12.22
CA VAL A 200 -5.02 7.62 11.69
C VAL A 200 -3.92 6.79 12.38
N PRO A 201 -2.70 7.31 12.63
CA PRO A 201 -1.68 6.53 13.35
C PRO A 201 -2.11 6.08 14.75
N LEU A 202 -2.91 6.88 15.45
CA LEU A 202 -3.43 6.50 16.79
C LEU A 202 -4.52 5.44 16.69
N LEU A 203 -5.36 5.49 15.65
CA LEU A 203 -6.37 4.47 15.38
C LEU A 203 -5.70 3.14 15.03
N MET A 204 -4.68 3.15 14.17
CA MET A 204 -3.92 1.96 13.81
C MET A 204 -3.17 1.36 15.01
N LEU A 205 -2.60 2.20 15.87
CA LEU A 205 -1.98 1.74 17.12
C LEU A 205 -2.99 1.09 18.06
N LYS A 206 -4.21 1.66 18.18
CA LYS A 206 -5.30 1.08 18.99
C LYS A 206 -5.70 -0.30 18.47
N GLU A 207 -5.74 -0.48 17.17
CA GLU A 207 -6.01 -1.74 16.48
C GLU A 207 -4.79 -2.70 16.46
N LYS A 208 -3.64 -2.27 16.99
CA LYS A 208 -2.39 -3.06 17.07
C LYS A 208 -1.84 -3.49 15.70
N LEU A 209 -2.07 -2.70 14.65
CA LEU A 209 -1.58 -3.00 13.31
C LEU A 209 -0.04 -3.19 13.30
N ASP A 210 0.68 -2.33 13.99
CA ASP A 210 2.13 -2.39 14.18
C ASP A 210 2.59 -3.73 14.78
N THR A 211 1.91 -4.14 15.86
CA THR A 211 2.20 -5.42 16.54
C THR A 211 1.95 -6.61 15.62
N VAL A 212 0.79 -6.66 14.95
CA VAL A 212 0.44 -7.75 14.02
C VAL A 212 1.42 -7.83 12.85
N VAL A 213 1.82 -6.68 12.28
CA VAL A 213 2.82 -6.63 11.20
C VAL A 213 4.17 -7.19 11.68
N CYS A 214 4.66 -6.73 12.82
CA CYS A 214 5.94 -7.19 13.36
C CYS A 214 5.92 -8.70 13.72
N GLU A 215 4.83 -9.20 14.29
CA GLU A 215 4.66 -10.63 14.56
C GLU A 215 4.69 -11.47 13.27
N LYS A 216 3.95 -11.05 12.24
CA LYS A 216 3.92 -11.74 10.94
C LYS A 216 5.27 -11.75 10.24
N LEU A 217 6.02 -10.64 10.30
CA LEU A 217 7.38 -10.51 9.74
C LEU A 217 8.46 -11.04 10.68
N LYS A 218 8.11 -11.49 11.90
CA LYS A 218 9.06 -11.95 12.93
C LYS A 218 10.10 -10.91 13.31
N ILE A 219 9.71 -9.64 13.26
CA ILE A 219 10.52 -8.50 13.71
C ILE A 219 10.37 -8.37 15.23
N GLN A 220 11.49 -8.34 15.94
CA GLN A 220 11.46 -8.11 17.40
C GLN A 220 11.23 -6.63 17.69
N ILE A 221 10.21 -6.35 18.49
CA ILE A 221 9.92 -5.00 18.96
C ILE A 221 10.68 -4.78 20.27
N GLU A 222 11.78 -4.04 20.23
CA GLU A 222 12.56 -3.73 21.42
C GLU A 222 11.87 -2.68 22.31
N ASN A 223 11.19 -1.72 21.72
CA ASN A 223 10.56 -0.61 22.43
C ASN A 223 9.13 -0.36 21.95
N LYS A 224 8.22 -0.10 22.91
CA LYS A 224 6.86 0.33 22.54
C LYS A 224 6.90 1.71 21.90
N PRO A 225 6.15 1.94 20.80
CA PRO A 225 6.12 3.24 20.14
C PRO A 225 5.57 4.32 21.09
N SER A 226 6.31 5.43 21.24
CA SER A 226 5.86 6.57 22.01
C SER A 226 5.29 7.65 21.09
N LEU A 227 3.97 7.78 21.06
CA LEU A 227 3.27 8.82 20.30
C LEU A 227 2.89 10.04 21.18
N THR A 228 3.61 10.28 22.28
CA THR A 228 3.29 11.38 23.22
C THR A 228 3.36 12.75 22.55
N LYS A 229 4.40 13.00 21.74
CA LYS A 229 4.56 14.26 20.98
C LYS A 229 3.44 14.41 19.93
N TRP A 230 3.07 13.31 19.29
CA TRP A 230 2.01 13.27 18.30
C TRP A 230 0.63 13.56 18.91
N LYS A 231 0.33 12.96 20.06
CA LYS A 231 -0.89 13.25 20.83
C LYS A 231 -0.96 14.73 21.27
N LYS A 232 0.17 15.31 21.68
CA LYS A 232 0.23 16.74 22.02
C LYS A 232 -0.02 17.62 20.79
N PHE A 233 0.52 17.26 19.66
CA PHE A 233 0.26 17.96 18.40
C PHE A 233 -1.23 17.92 18.02
N LEU A 234 -1.88 16.77 18.10
CA LEU A 234 -3.31 16.62 17.81
C LEU A 234 -4.18 17.45 18.77
N ASN A 235 -3.85 17.48 20.06
CA ASN A 235 -4.58 18.31 21.03
C ASN A 235 -4.48 19.80 20.77
N ASN A 236 -3.47 20.25 20.05
CA ASN A 236 -3.32 21.65 19.63
C ASN A 236 -4.02 21.99 18.31
N LEU A 237 -4.51 20.97 17.58
CA LEU A 237 -5.27 21.13 16.34
C LEU A 237 -6.77 21.38 16.59
N TYR A 238 -7.26 21.08 17.78
CA TYR A 238 -8.64 21.24 18.26
C TYR A 238 -8.74 22.29 19.37
#